data_c5ec053cd870fbf606b04606abe274d1
#
_entry.id   c5ec053cd870fbf606b04606abe274d1
#
_cell.length_a   1.000
_cell.length_b   1.000
_cell.length_c   1.000
_cell.angle_alpha   90.00
_cell.angle_beta   90.00
_cell.angle_gamma   90.00
#
_symmetry.space_group_name_H-M   'P 1'
#
loop_
_entity.id
_entity.type
_entity.pdbx_description
1 polymer ?
#
loop_
_entity_poly.entity_id
_entity_poly.type
_entity_poly.pdbx_seq_one_letter_code
_entity_poly.pdbx_strand_id
1 'polypeptide(L)'
;TVLAKGEVKVSTIEHCMAALYAAGVDNCEIEVNAPEFPILDGSAKPFIEAINSVGVEEQSAEREYYEVTSKKVFTSEDGKSSITILPDTEFSVQAMVNYDSCVLGNQYAILDSMNEFEAEVAGCRTFVFVREIAQLVEAGLIKGGDLTNALVIYDTPADQSQLDKIAELLGQTAPQVSELGYLNGPLQFDNEPARHKLL
;
A
#
# COMPACT_ATOMS: atom_id res chain seq x y z
N THR A 1 4.58 6.25 -1.61
CA THR A 1 6.05 6.21 -1.75
C THR A 1 6.50 7.00 -2.97
N VAL A 2 7.61 7.75 -2.86
CA VAL A 2 8.13 8.61 -3.92
C VAL A 2 9.59 8.27 -4.20
N LEU A 3 9.91 8.05 -5.47
CA LEU A 3 11.28 7.98 -5.97
C LEU A 3 11.65 9.33 -6.59
N ALA A 4 12.80 9.86 -6.24
CA ALA A 4 13.25 11.16 -6.74
C ALA A 4 14.73 11.13 -7.17
N LYS A 5 15.02 11.82 -8.28
CA LYS A 5 16.39 12.07 -8.76
C LYS A 5 16.47 13.50 -9.31
N GLY A 6 17.12 14.38 -8.58
CA GLY A 6 17.10 15.82 -8.86
C GLY A 6 15.67 16.37 -8.78
N GLU A 7 15.23 17.05 -9.82
CA GLU A 7 13.87 17.61 -9.92
C GLU A 7 12.81 16.59 -10.37
N VAL A 8 13.22 15.43 -10.87
CA VAL A 8 12.30 14.38 -11.35
C VAL A 8 11.81 13.55 -10.17
N LYS A 9 10.50 13.38 -10.09
CA LYS A 9 9.83 12.59 -9.05
C LYS A 9 8.77 11.72 -9.68
N VAL A 10 8.65 10.49 -9.15
CA VAL A 10 7.57 9.56 -9.46
C VAL A 10 7.00 9.03 -8.15
N SER A 11 5.69 9.12 -7.97
CA SER A 11 4.97 8.69 -6.77
C SER A 11 4.23 7.37 -6.95
N THR A 12 3.74 6.81 -5.85
CA THR A 12 2.91 5.59 -5.79
C THR A 12 3.59 4.36 -6.42
N ILE A 13 4.91 4.23 -6.20
CA ILE A 13 5.73 3.15 -6.78
C ILE A 13 5.59 1.81 -6.05
N GLU A 14 5.09 1.81 -4.81
CA GLU A 14 5.10 0.67 -3.88
C GLU A 14 4.48 -0.60 -4.45
N HIS A 15 3.30 -0.51 -5.08
CA HIS A 15 2.58 -1.67 -5.61
C HIS A 15 3.35 -2.36 -6.74
N CYS A 16 3.85 -1.57 -7.69
CA CYS A 16 4.65 -2.07 -8.81
C CYS A 16 5.99 -2.66 -8.32
N MET A 17 6.69 -1.96 -7.42
CA MET A 17 7.98 -2.44 -6.90
C MET A 17 7.84 -3.73 -6.11
N ALA A 18 6.80 -3.87 -5.30
CA ALA A 18 6.52 -5.10 -4.56
C ALA A 18 6.20 -6.28 -5.52
N ALA A 19 5.41 -6.03 -6.56
CA ALA A 19 5.11 -7.04 -7.58
C ALA A 19 6.35 -7.49 -8.34
N LEU A 20 7.23 -6.57 -8.75
CA LEU A 20 8.49 -6.89 -9.41
C LEU A 20 9.40 -7.72 -8.50
N TYR A 21 9.52 -7.33 -7.24
CA TYR A 21 10.33 -8.07 -6.27
C TYR A 21 9.79 -9.49 -6.05
N ALA A 22 8.47 -9.63 -5.88
CA ALA A 22 7.81 -10.93 -5.71
C ALA A 22 7.95 -11.83 -6.94
N ALA A 23 7.92 -11.25 -8.15
CA ALA A 23 8.14 -11.98 -9.40
C ALA A 23 9.62 -12.32 -9.65
N GLY A 24 10.54 -11.90 -8.77
CA GLY A 24 11.98 -12.16 -8.93
C GLY A 24 12.64 -11.33 -10.02
N VAL A 25 12.07 -10.19 -10.40
CA VAL A 25 12.60 -9.30 -11.43
C VAL A 25 13.67 -8.39 -10.81
N ASP A 26 14.93 -8.60 -11.17
CA ASP A 26 16.06 -7.79 -10.70
C ASP A 26 16.34 -6.57 -11.57
N ASN A 27 16.10 -6.68 -12.88
CA ASN A 27 16.39 -5.63 -13.85
C ASN A 27 15.22 -5.48 -14.80
N CYS A 28 14.66 -4.27 -14.86
CA CYS A 28 13.67 -3.90 -15.86
C CYS A 28 13.74 -2.40 -16.17
N GLU A 29 13.23 -2.03 -17.33
CA GLU A 29 12.96 -0.64 -17.66
C GLU A 29 11.47 -0.39 -17.48
N ILE A 30 11.14 0.70 -16.78
CA ILE A 30 9.76 1.09 -16.49
C ILE A 30 9.54 2.49 -17.07
N GLU A 31 8.71 2.56 -18.10
CA GLU A 31 8.32 3.82 -18.72
C GLU A 31 6.98 4.30 -18.14
N VAL A 32 6.95 5.55 -17.66
CA VAL A 32 5.74 6.19 -17.15
C VAL A 32 5.52 7.51 -17.89
N ASN A 33 4.28 7.81 -18.24
CA ASN A 33 3.89 9.04 -18.92
C ASN A 33 3.29 10.10 -18.00
N ALA A 34 3.39 9.86 -16.67
CA ALA A 34 2.91 10.76 -15.64
C ALA A 34 3.85 10.73 -14.42
N PRO A 35 3.80 11.71 -13.52
CA PRO A 35 4.62 11.73 -12.30
C PRO A 35 4.13 10.78 -11.21
N GLU A 36 3.17 9.91 -11.51
CA GLU A 36 2.57 8.96 -10.58
C GLU A 36 2.22 7.65 -11.28
N PHE A 37 2.50 6.51 -10.62
CA PHE A 37 2.03 5.22 -11.07
C PHE A 37 0.51 5.10 -10.94
N PRO A 38 -0.17 4.34 -11.81
CA PRO A 38 -1.60 4.12 -11.70
C PRO A 38 -1.92 3.37 -10.41
N ILE A 39 -2.97 3.80 -9.71
CA ILE A 39 -3.42 3.14 -8.48
C ILE A 39 -4.09 1.78 -8.77
N LEU A 40 -4.64 1.60 -9.97
CA LEU A 40 -5.40 0.42 -10.40
C LEU A 40 -6.52 0.07 -9.40
N ASP A 41 -6.51 -1.13 -8.84
CA ASP A 41 -7.48 -1.57 -7.83
C ASP A 41 -7.03 -1.27 -6.37
N GLY A 42 -5.93 -0.53 -6.21
CA GLY A 42 -5.35 -0.19 -4.91
C GLY A 42 -4.45 -1.27 -4.30
N SER A 43 -4.14 -2.32 -5.07
CA SER A 43 -3.31 -3.45 -4.65
C SER A 43 -2.12 -3.69 -5.60
N ALA A 44 -1.25 -4.62 -5.26
CA ALA A 44 -0.17 -5.07 -6.15
C ALA A 44 -0.61 -6.15 -7.15
N LYS A 45 -1.83 -6.70 -7.00
CA LYS A 45 -2.32 -7.83 -7.77
C LYS A 45 -2.32 -7.59 -9.28
N PRO A 46 -2.85 -6.47 -9.82
CA PRO A 46 -2.84 -6.24 -11.27
C PRO A 46 -1.43 -6.16 -11.86
N PHE A 47 -0.46 -5.66 -11.09
CA PHE A 47 0.93 -5.59 -11.53
C PHE A 47 1.55 -7.00 -11.62
N ILE A 48 1.39 -7.85 -10.60
CA ILE A 48 1.95 -9.20 -10.62
C ILE A 48 1.27 -10.08 -11.67
N GLU A 49 -0.04 -9.94 -11.87
CA GLU A 49 -0.77 -10.63 -12.94
C GLU A 49 -0.25 -10.22 -14.32
N ALA A 50 0.03 -8.93 -14.54
CA ALA A 50 0.61 -8.46 -15.80
C ALA A 50 2.02 -9.02 -16.02
N ILE A 51 2.89 -9.04 -15.00
CA ILE A 51 4.22 -9.64 -15.07
C ILE A 51 4.12 -11.14 -15.37
N ASN A 52 3.29 -11.86 -14.63
CA ASN A 52 3.10 -13.31 -14.81
C ASN A 52 2.56 -13.66 -16.20
N SER A 53 1.77 -12.78 -16.82
CA SER A 53 1.20 -13.02 -18.15
C SER A 53 2.24 -13.04 -19.28
N VAL A 54 3.37 -12.36 -19.08
CA VAL A 54 4.48 -12.29 -20.06
C VAL A 54 5.70 -13.09 -19.62
N GLY A 55 5.80 -13.41 -18.32
CA GLY A 55 6.92 -14.12 -17.72
C GLY A 55 8.15 -13.24 -17.53
N VAL A 56 9.20 -13.85 -17.01
CA VAL A 56 10.53 -13.25 -16.79
C VAL A 56 11.58 -14.01 -17.56
N GLU A 57 12.62 -13.31 -18.03
CA GLU A 57 13.76 -13.89 -18.72
C GLU A 57 14.94 -14.01 -17.76
N GLU A 58 15.51 -15.20 -17.67
CA GLU A 58 16.68 -15.45 -16.84
C GLU A 58 17.94 -14.86 -17.49
N GLN A 59 18.65 -14.02 -16.76
CA GLN A 59 19.86 -13.36 -17.24
C GLN A 59 21.10 -14.17 -16.88
N SER A 60 22.19 -13.98 -17.64
CA SER A 60 23.44 -14.70 -17.44
C SER A 60 24.29 -14.18 -16.26
N ALA A 61 24.00 -12.99 -15.77
CA ALA A 61 24.67 -12.42 -14.61
C ALA A 61 24.13 -13.01 -13.31
N GLU A 62 25.00 -13.34 -12.39
CA GLU A 62 24.60 -13.78 -11.06
C GLU A 62 23.96 -12.60 -10.30
N ARG A 63 22.95 -12.91 -9.47
CA ARG A 63 22.30 -11.93 -8.59
C ARG A 63 23.25 -11.49 -7.48
N GLU A 64 23.36 -10.20 -7.28
CA GLU A 64 24.08 -9.64 -6.13
C GLU A 64 23.16 -9.55 -4.92
N TYR A 65 23.65 -9.94 -3.75
CA TYR A 65 22.91 -9.92 -2.51
C TYR A 65 23.54 -8.93 -1.51
N TYR A 66 22.69 -8.21 -0.81
CA TYR A 66 23.09 -7.47 0.37
C TYR A 66 22.82 -8.33 1.61
N GLU A 67 23.90 -8.77 2.27
CA GLU A 67 23.79 -9.55 3.50
C GLU A 67 23.66 -8.63 4.72
N VAL A 68 22.61 -8.87 5.49
CA VAL A 68 22.39 -8.19 6.78
C VAL A 68 23.16 -8.92 7.86
N THR A 69 24.27 -8.36 8.32
CA THR A 69 25.17 -8.99 9.30
C THR A 69 24.89 -8.61 10.76
N SER A 70 24.06 -7.61 10.99
CA SER A 70 23.72 -7.14 12.34
C SER A 70 22.36 -6.46 12.38
N LYS A 71 21.71 -6.47 13.56
CA LYS A 71 20.48 -5.74 13.80
C LYS A 71 20.65 -4.26 13.48
N LYS A 72 19.71 -3.71 12.71
CA LYS A 72 19.58 -2.27 12.45
C LYS A 72 18.20 -1.80 12.84
N VAL A 73 18.08 -0.64 13.45
CA VAL A 73 16.81 -0.03 13.86
C VAL A 73 16.78 1.39 13.36
N PHE A 74 15.71 1.74 12.68
CA PHE A 74 15.40 3.08 12.21
C PHE A 74 14.09 3.53 12.85
N THR A 75 14.08 4.72 13.42
CA THR A 75 12.88 5.30 14.04
C THR A 75 12.60 6.64 13.40
N SER A 76 11.33 6.94 13.13
CA SER A 76 10.90 8.24 12.64
C SER A 76 11.25 9.36 13.65
N GLU A 77 11.38 10.59 13.19
CA GLU A 77 11.72 11.75 14.03
C GLU A 77 10.71 11.96 15.17
N ASP A 78 9.43 11.68 14.92
CA ASP A 78 8.35 11.76 15.90
C ASP A 78 8.24 10.52 16.82
N GLY A 79 9.07 9.50 16.61
CA GLY A 79 9.11 8.26 17.39
C GLY A 79 7.92 7.32 17.20
N LYS A 80 6.99 7.63 16.27
CA LYS A 80 5.76 6.85 16.08
C LYS A 80 5.90 5.65 15.16
N SER A 81 6.94 5.63 14.35
CA SER A 81 7.21 4.54 13.42
C SER A 81 8.63 4.03 13.56
N SER A 82 8.83 2.73 13.40
CA SER A 82 10.15 2.12 13.40
C SER A 82 10.24 0.97 12.42
N ILE A 83 11.42 0.79 11.84
CA ILE A 83 11.78 -0.36 11.03
C ILE A 83 12.96 -1.04 11.72
N THR A 84 12.85 -2.33 11.96
CA THR A 84 13.95 -3.16 12.48
C THR A 84 14.32 -4.17 11.41
N ILE A 85 15.60 -4.20 11.04
CA ILE A 85 16.17 -5.17 10.12
C ILE A 85 17.03 -6.12 10.93
N LEU A 86 16.82 -7.43 10.77
CA LEU A 86 17.51 -8.51 11.48
C LEU A 86 18.23 -9.41 10.48
N PRO A 87 19.41 -9.97 10.84
CA PRO A 87 19.97 -11.10 10.11
C PRO A 87 19.01 -12.28 10.12
N ASP A 88 18.81 -12.90 8.95
CA ASP A 88 18.05 -14.14 8.82
C ASP A 88 18.60 -14.93 7.63
N THR A 89 18.21 -16.18 7.52
CA THR A 89 18.58 -17.05 6.39
C THR A 89 17.65 -16.89 5.20
N GLU A 90 16.47 -16.32 5.42
CA GLU A 90 15.47 -16.07 4.40
C GLU A 90 14.89 -14.65 4.55
N PHE A 91 14.32 -14.15 3.46
CA PHE A 91 13.64 -12.87 3.47
C PHE A 91 12.21 -13.05 3.99
N SER A 92 11.90 -12.38 5.08
CA SER A 92 10.55 -12.28 5.65
C SER A 92 10.23 -10.83 6.02
N VAL A 93 8.96 -10.49 6.03
CA VAL A 93 8.48 -9.15 6.41
C VAL A 93 7.36 -9.27 7.42
N GLN A 94 7.43 -8.44 8.46
CA GLN A 94 6.40 -8.34 9.49
C GLN A 94 5.96 -6.90 9.62
N ALA A 95 4.66 -6.66 9.71
CA ALA A 95 4.08 -5.34 9.93
C ALA A 95 3.14 -5.36 11.12
N MET A 96 3.26 -4.38 12.00
CA MET A 96 2.28 -4.07 13.02
C MET A 96 1.81 -2.64 12.80
N VAL A 97 0.50 -2.46 12.73
CA VAL A 97 -0.13 -1.15 12.58
C VAL A 97 -1.00 -0.85 13.79
N ASN A 98 -0.86 0.38 14.27
CA ASN A 98 -1.66 0.93 15.35
C ASN A 98 -2.02 2.37 14.96
N TYR A 99 -3.21 2.54 14.43
CA TYR A 99 -3.79 3.84 14.17
C TYR A 99 -4.86 4.09 15.21
N ASP A 100 -4.83 5.17 15.92
CA ASP A 100 -5.85 5.53 16.92
C ASP A 100 -7.27 5.54 16.29
N SER A 101 -7.80 4.34 16.09
CA SER A 101 -9.02 4.03 15.33
C SER A 101 -9.75 2.86 15.96
N CYS A 102 -11.00 3.05 16.33
CA CYS A 102 -11.86 1.99 16.87
C CYS A 102 -12.28 0.95 15.82
N VAL A 103 -12.17 1.29 14.52
CA VAL A 103 -12.49 0.38 13.40
C VAL A 103 -11.29 -0.47 13.03
N LEU A 104 -10.12 0.16 12.84
CA LEU A 104 -8.91 -0.56 12.44
C LEU A 104 -8.26 -1.30 13.61
N GLY A 105 -8.18 -0.64 14.78
CA GLY A 105 -7.52 -1.19 15.96
C GLY A 105 -6.02 -1.45 15.75
N ASN A 106 -5.52 -2.45 16.49
CA ASN A 106 -4.17 -2.96 16.33
C ASN A 106 -4.20 -4.19 15.42
N GLN A 107 -3.43 -4.15 14.34
CA GLN A 107 -3.34 -5.27 13.42
C GLN A 107 -1.89 -5.68 13.21
N TYR A 108 -1.69 -6.95 12.98
CA TYR A 108 -0.42 -7.57 12.68
C TYR A 108 -0.53 -8.44 11.43
N ALA A 109 0.50 -8.42 10.60
CA ALA A 109 0.63 -9.31 9.46
C ALA A 109 2.08 -9.77 9.31
N ILE A 110 2.26 -10.93 8.73
CA ILE A 110 3.55 -11.53 8.42
C ILE A 110 3.51 -12.14 7.03
N LEU A 111 4.64 -12.02 6.32
CA LEU A 111 4.95 -12.75 5.11
C LEU A 111 6.27 -13.48 5.35
N ASP A 112 6.18 -14.79 5.59
CA ASP A 112 7.35 -15.62 5.91
C ASP A 112 8.13 -16.04 4.66
N SER A 113 7.48 -16.05 3.50
CA SER A 113 8.10 -16.39 2.23
C SER A 113 7.51 -15.56 1.09
N MET A 114 8.37 -15.09 0.18
CA MET A 114 7.92 -14.39 -1.03
C MET A 114 7.06 -15.26 -1.96
N ASN A 115 7.15 -16.58 -1.84
CA ASN A 115 6.28 -17.50 -2.59
C ASN A 115 4.80 -17.38 -2.19
N GLU A 116 4.52 -16.83 -1.00
CA GLU A 116 3.16 -16.60 -0.49
C GLU A 116 2.63 -15.21 -0.84
N PHE A 117 3.47 -14.33 -1.38
CA PHE A 117 3.12 -12.93 -1.64
C PHE A 117 1.83 -12.78 -2.45
N GLU A 118 1.69 -13.56 -3.53
CA GLU A 118 0.53 -13.44 -4.42
C GLU A 118 -0.76 -13.84 -3.71
N ALA A 119 -0.74 -14.88 -2.89
CA ALA A 119 -1.90 -15.37 -2.16
C ALA A 119 -2.25 -14.51 -0.93
N GLU A 120 -1.23 -14.01 -0.23
CA GLU A 120 -1.39 -13.45 1.12
C GLU A 120 -1.37 -11.91 1.15
N VAL A 121 -0.73 -11.26 0.15
CA VAL A 121 -0.44 -9.83 0.18
C VAL A 121 -0.88 -9.10 -1.08
N ALA A 122 -0.63 -9.67 -2.25
CA ALA A 122 -0.78 -8.96 -3.53
C ALA A 122 -2.15 -8.31 -3.71
N GLY A 123 -3.23 -8.98 -3.29
CA GLY A 123 -4.59 -8.48 -3.40
C GLY A 123 -5.03 -7.50 -2.31
N CYS A 124 -4.20 -7.27 -1.28
CA CYS A 124 -4.56 -6.38 -0.18
C CYS A 124 -4.51 -4.92 -0.61
N ARG A 125 -5.63 -4.21 -0.44
CA ARG A 125 -5.81 -2.84 -0.91
C ARG A 125 -5.19 -1.82 0.04
N THR A 126 -4.74 -0.70 -0.52
CA THR A 126 -4.42 0.51 0.23
C THR A 126 -5.65 1.02 0.99
N PHE A 127 -5.44 1.86 2.02
CA PHE A 127 -6.54 2.36 2.83
C PHE A 127 -6.38 3.84 3.16
N VAL A 128 -7.50 4.49 3.44
CA VAL A 128 -7.58 5.89 3.82
C VAL A 128 -8.67 6.08 4.88
N PHE A 129 -8.45 6.97 5.83
CA PHE A 129 -9.48 7.36 6.79
C PHE A 129 -10.32 8.51 6.23
N VAL A 130 -11.64 8.42 6.38
CA VAL A 130 -12.57 9.50 5.96
C VAL A 130 -12.15 10.85 6.53
N ARG A 131 -11.72 10.89 7.79
CA ARG A 131 -11.25 12.11 8.47
C ARG A 131 -10.03 12.78 7.82
N GLU A 132 -9.27 12.05 6.99
CA GLU A 132 -8.05 12.53 6.32
C GLU A 132 -8.30 12.97 4.88
N ILE A 133 -9.39 12.52 4.26
CA ILE A 133 -9.62 12.70 2.82
C ILE A 133 -9.62 14.17 2.42
N ALA A 134 -10.32 15.02 3.17
CA ALA A 134 -10.41 16.45 2.84
C ALA A 134 -9.02 17.11 2.78
N GLN A 135 -8.16 16.84 3.75
CA GLN A 135 -6.79 17.36 3.80
C GLN A 135 -5.92 16.80 2.67
N LEU A 136 -6.09 15.51 2.34
CA LEU A 136 -5.36 14.87 1.26
C LEU A 136 -5.75 15.44 -0.12
N VAL A 137 -7.04 15.70 -0.34
CA VAL A 137 -7.52 16.36 -1.57
C VAL A 137 -6.99 17.78 -1.67
N GLU A 138 -7.04 18.59 -0.60
CA GLU A 138 -6.48 19.94 -0.56
C GLU A 138 -4.96 19.96 -0.84
N ALA A 139 -4.24 18.94 -0.39
CA ALA A 139 -2.82 18.76 -0.67
C ALA A 139 -2.52 18.26 -2.11
N GLY A 140 -3.55 18.07 -2.95
CA GLY A 140 -3.41 17.56 -4.32
C GLY A 140 -3.03 16.09 -4.39
N LEU A 141 -3.23 15.35 -3.31
CA LEU A 141 -3.13 13.90 -3.21
C LEU A 141 -4.49 13.27 -3.53
N ILE A 142 -4.55 11.95 -3.70
CA ILE A 142 -5.80 11.21 -4.05
C ILE A 142 -6.41 11.72 -5.38
N LYS A 143 -5.63 11.91 -6.43
CA LYS A 143 -6.14 12.35 -7.74
C LYS A 143 -6.95 11.29 -8.47
N GLY A 144 -6.73 10.01 -8.17
CA GLY A 144 -7.41 8.85 -8.75
C GLY A 144 -8.07 7.95 -7.71
N GLY A 145 -8.16 8.39 -6.45
CA GLY A 145 -8.74 7.61 -5.35
C GLY A 145 -10.26 7.57 -5.42
N ASP A 146 -10.83 6.38 -5.35
CA ASP A 146 -12.26 6.16 -5.25
C ASP A 146 -12.58 4.95 -4.35
N LEU A 147 -13.88 4.65 -4.19
CA LEU A 147 -14.34 3.52 -3.37
C LEU A 147 -13.99 2.15 -3.97
N THR A 148 -13.42 2.09 -5.18
CA THR A 148 -13.06 0.82 -5.83
C THR A 148 -11.58 0.48 -5.69
N ASN A 149 -10.74 1.47 -5.37
CA ASN A 149 -9.27 1.32 -5.36
C ASN A 149 -8.59 1.64 -4.03
N ALA A 150 -9.36 1.75 -2.95
CA ALA A 150 -8.85 1.85 -1.58
C ALA A 150 -9.89 1.36 -0.59
N LEU A 151 -9.45 0.85 0.55
CA LEU A 151 -10.33 0.66 1.71
C LEU A 151 -10.59 2.01 2.36
N VAL A 152 -11.85 2.40 2.48
CA VAL A 152 -12.24 3.67 3.10
C VAL A 152 -12.75 3.40 4.52
N ILE A 153 -12.02 3.90 5.50
CA ILE A 153 -12.26 3.65 6.93
C ILE A 153 -13.02 4.84 7.52
N TYR A 154 -14.26 4.59 7.95
CA TYR A 154 -15.10 5.53 8.66
C TYR A 154 -15.06 5.23 10.17
N ASP A 155 -14.16 5.86 10.88
CA ASP A 155 -13.88 5.59 12.30
C ASP A 155 -14.22 6.75 13.23
N THR A 156 -14.64 7.87 12.67
CA THR A 156 -15.05 9.07 13.42
C THR A 156 -16.38 9.55 12.87
N PRO A 157 -17.41 9.72 13.72
CA PRO A 157 -18.70 10.23 13.27
C PRO A 157 -18.55 11.59 12.58
N ALA A 158 -19.20 11.74 11.44
CA ALA A 158 -19.27 12.97 10.68
C ALA A 158 -20.72 13.24 10.27
N ASP A 159 -21.07 14.50 10.15
CA ASP A 159 -22.38 14.89 9.64
C ASP A 159 -22.51 14.53 8.17
N GLN A 160 -23.72 14.18 7.69
CA GLN A 160 -23.96 13.86 6.29
C GLN A 160 -23.46 14.97 5.36
N SER A 161 -23.59 16.23 5.76
CA SER A 161 -23.09 17.37 4.98
C SER A 161 -21.56 17.39 4.80
N GLN A 162 -20.81 16.81 5.73
CA GLN A 162 -19.35 16.63 5.60
C GLN A 162 -19.01 15.49 4.64
N LEU A 163 -19.76 14.38 4.73
CA LEU A 163 -19.62 13.25 3.81
C LEU A 163 -19.99 13.64 2.38
N ASP A 164 -21.06 14.43 2.20
CA ASP A 164 -21.49 14.98 0.92
C ASP A 164 -20.40 15.86 0.29
N LYS A 165 -19.75 16.73 1.08
CA LYS A 165 -18.63 17.55 0.63
C LYS A 165 -17.43 16.71 0.18
N ILE A 166 -17.07 15.69 0.96
CA ILE A 166 -15.96 14.80 0.61
C ILE A 166 -16.27 14.06 -0.69
N ALA A 167 -17.49 13.56 -0.82
CA ALA A 167 -17.92 12.87 -2.05
C ALA A 167 -17.93 13.81 -3.26
N GLU A 168 -18.38 15.06 -3.10
CA GLU A 168 -18.32 16.09 -4.16
C GLU A 168 -16.88 16.35 -4.59
N LEU A 169 -15.92 16.49 -3.65
CA LEU A 169 -14.51 16.68 -3.93
C LEU A 169 -13.90 15.51 -4.72
N LEU A 170 -14.39 14.28 -4.50
CA LEU A 170 -13.98 13.07 -5.20
C LEU A 170 -14.78 12.82 -6.49
N GLY A 171 -15.78 13.63 -6.80
CA GLY A 171 -16.68 13.43 -7.94
C GLY A 171 -17.58 12.20 -7.80
N GLN A 172 -17.92 11.83 -6.56
CA GLN A 172 -18.68 10.63 -6.21
C GLN A 172 -19.99 10.96 -5.48
N THR A 173 -20.82 9.94 -5.27
CA THR A 173 -22.02 10.06 -4.44
C THR A 173 -21.67 9.64 -3.00
N ALA A 174 -22.03 10.46 -2.03
CA ALA A 174 -21.82 10.15 -0.62
C ALA A 174 -22.60 8.89 -0.21
N PRO A 175 -21.96 7.92 0.46
CA PRO A 175 -22.69 6.81 1.05
C PRO A 175 -23.55 7.30 2.23
N GLN A 176 -24.71 6.69 2.42
CA GLN A 176 -25.49 6.85 3.62
C GLN A 176 -24.88 5.97 4.71
N VAL A 177 -24.26 6.58 5.71
CA VAL A 177 -23.50 5.85 6.74
C VAL A 177 -24.20 6.01 8.08
N SER A 178 -24.59 4.89 8.68
CA SER A 178 -25.20 4.85 10.01
C SER A 178 -24.26 4.33 11.10
N GLU A 179 -23.21 3.61 10.73
CA GLU A 179 -22.32 2.92 11.66
C GLU A 179 -20.86 3.10 11.23
N LEU A 180 -19.97 3.11 12.24
CA LEU A 180 -18.52 3.11 11.99
C LEU A 180 -18.09 1.78 11.39
N GLY A 181 -17.15 1.81 10.43
CA GLY A 181 -16.71 0.62 9.73
C GLY A 181 -15.97 0.92 8.43
N TYR A 182 -15.85 -0.10 7.60
CA TYR A 182 -15.32 0.03 6.25
C TYR A 182 -16.47 0.35 5.28
N LEU A 183 -16.37 1.45 4.52
CA LEU A 183 -17.44 1.92 3.65
C LEU A 183 -17.61 1.10 2.38
N ASN A 184 -16.58 0.40 1.98
CA ASN A 184 -16.51 -0.34 0.72
C ASN A 184 -16.02 -1.79 0.92
N GLY A 185 -16.48 -2.43 2.02
CA GLY A 185 -16.19 -3.85 2.32
C GLY A 185 -16.75 -4.81 1.28
N PRO A 186 -16.59 -6.13 1.39
CA PRO A 186 -15.90 -6.80 2.49
C PRO A 186 -14.37 -6.71 2.39
N LEU A 187 -13.70 -6.98 3.51
CA LEU A 187 -12.25 -7.19 3.55
C LEU A 187 -11.90 -8.53 2.91
N GLN A 188 -10.74 -8.62 2.27
CA GLN A 188 -10.18 -9.90 1.79
C GLN A 188 -9.63 -10.74 2.95
N PHE A 189 -9.09 -10.07 3.97
CA PHE A 189 -8.61 -10.64 5.22
C PHE A 189 -9.00 -9.73 6.37
N ASP A 190 -9.26 -10.28 7.54
CA ASP A 190 -9.59 -9.47 8.74
C ASP A 190 -8.51 -8.41 9.07
N ASN A 191 -7.27 -8.67 8.67
CA ASN A 191 -6.11 -7.80 8.84
C ASN A 191 -5.60 -7.23 7.50
N GLU A 192 -6.46 -7.03 6.51
CA GLU A 192 -6.08 -6.52 5.18
C GLU A 192 -5.23 -5.23 5.24
N PRO A 193 -5.53 -4.22 6.08
CA PRO A 193 -4.67 -3.04 6.22
C PRO A 193 -3.24 -3.35 6.67
N ALA A 194 -3.04 -4.27 7.61
CA ALA A 194 -1.71 -4.68 8.04
C ALA A 194 -0.97 -5.47 6.95
N ARG A 195 -1.68 -6.34 6.21
CA ARG A 195 -1.12 -7.06 5.05
C ARG A 195 -0.68 -6.10 3.96
N HIS A 196 -1.46 -5.07 3.68
CA HIS A 196 -1.05 -4.03 2.74
C HIS A 196 0.25 -3.32 3.15
N LYS A 197 0.55 -3.22 4.45
CA LYS A 197 1.82 -2.64 4.94
C LYS A 197 3.04 -3.56 4.80
N LEU A 198 2.87 -4.80 4.35
CA LEU A 198 3.97 -5.69 3.97
C LEU A 198 4.56 -5.37 2.58
N LEU A 199 3.84 -4.56 1.76
CA LEU A 199 4.34 -4.02 0.49
C LEU A 199 5.52 -3.06 0.74
#